data_305f7f5f5ddf1dc03d4d804142fa8ef7
#
_entry.id   305f7f5f5ddf1dc03d4d804142fa8ef7
#
_cell.length_a   1.000
_cell.length_b   1.000
_cell.length_c   1.000
_cell.angle_alpha   90.00
_cell.angle_beta   90.00
_cell.angle_gamma   90.00
#
_symmetry.space_group_name_H-M   'P 1'
#
loop_
_entity.id
_entity.type
_entity.pdbx_description
1 polymer ?
#
loop_
_entity_poly.entity_id
_entity_poly.type
_entity_poly.pdbx_seq_one_letter_code
_entity_poly.pdbx_strand_id
1 'polypeptide(L)'
;MWNALDARTFWEVWRNYEQSTDQTDIGAAIYEQTDRNRADVKNTVEILLGLMKQAIKKDDALLVSGFGKFEAYDKEARKGRNPQTDETITLPPRKVVVFRLSRKFRAELNGEEVEA
;
A
#
# COMPACT_ATOMS: atom_id res chain seq x y z
N MET A 1 -19.96 19.57 6.17
CA MET A 1 -21.33 19.02 6.23
C MET A 1 -21.41 17.77 5.38
N TRP A 2 -21.88 16.68 5.93
CA TRP A 2 -22.05 15.43 5.22
C TRP A 2 -23.24 15.50 4.28
N ASN A 3 -23.04 15.21 3.01
CA ASN A 3 -24.13 15.03 2.08
C ASN A 3 -24.32 13.54 1.78
N ALA A 4 -25.37 13.18 1.06
CA ALA A 4 -25.67 11.79 0.75
C ALA A 4 -24.55 11.11 -0.07
N LEU A 5 -23.82 11.90 -0.87
CA LEU A 5 -22.72 11.40 -1.67
C LEU A 5 -21.52 11.01 -0.79
N ASP A 6 -21.21 11.84 0.21
CA ASP A 6 -20.11 11.56 1.14
C ASP A 6 -20.39 10.31 1.97
N ALA A 7 -21.62 10.14 2.42
CA ALA A 7 -22.02 8.96 3.18
C ALA A 7 -21.91 7.69 2.33
N ARG A 8 -22.31 7.77 1.07
CA ARG A 8 -22.19 6.64 0.13
C ARG A 8 -20.73 6.28 -0.11
N THR A 9 -19.88 7.27 -0.33
CA THR A 9 -18.44 7.06 -0.53
C THR A 9 -17.81 6.41 0.69
N PHE A 10 -18.20 6.86 1.90
CA PHE A 10 -17.71 6.27 3.15
C PHE A 10 -18.08 4.78 3.24
N TRP A 11 -19.32 4.43 2.93
CA TRP A 11 -19.79 3.04 2.93
C TRP A 11 -19.05 2.19 1.91
N GLU A 12 -18.82 2.72 0.72
CA GLU A 12 -18.08 1.99 -0.33
C GLU A 12 -16.65 1.71 0.10
N VAL A 13 -15.98 2.69 0.71
CA VAL A 13 -14.63 2.50 1.24
C VAL A 13 -14.62 1.45 2.33
N TRP A 14 -15.58 1.52 3.26
CA TRP A 14 -15.68 0.56 4.36
C TRP A 14 -15.93 -0.87 3.86
N ARG A 15 -16.86 -1.01 2.93
CA ARG A 15 -17.18 -2.31 2.33
C ARG A 15 -15.97 -2.89 1.60
N ASN A 16 -15.24 -2.07 0.87
CA ASN A 16 -14.03 -2.51 0.18
C ASN A 16 -12.94 -2.90 1.16
N TYR A 17 -12.85 -2.21 2.29
CA TYR A 17 -11.90 -2.55 3.35
C TYR A 17 -12.19 -3.93 3.93
N GLU A 18 -13.45 -4.25 4.20
CA GLU A 18 -13.83 -5.57 4.71
C GLU A 18 -13.56 -6.70 3.71
N GLN A 19 -13.62 -6.40 2.42
CA GLN A 19 -13.41 -7.38 1.36
C GLN A 19 -11.96 -7.45 0.88
N SER A 20 -11.09 -6.56 1.37
CA SER A 20 -9.70 -6.56 0.93
C SER A 20 -8.92 -7.68 1.61
N THR A 21 -7.95 -8.21 0.87
CA THR A 21 -7.03 -9.21 1.39
C THR A 21 -6.07 -8.56 2.37
N ASP A 22 -5.99 -9.10 3.57
CA ASP A 22 -5.08 -8.59 4.58
C ASP A 22 -3.92 -9.56 4.83
N GLN A 23 -3.07 -9.20 5.78
CA GLN A 23 -1.91 -10.01 6.14
C GLN A 23 -2.30 -11.43 6.59
N THR A 24 -3.41 -11.56 7.29
CA THR A 24 -3.91 -12.85 7.76
C THR A 24 -4.31 -13.74 6.60
N ASP A 25 -4.97 -13.17 5.59
CA ASP A 25 -5.37 -13.91 4.40
C ASP A 25 -4.17 -14.39 3.59
N ILE A 26 -3.14 -13.56 3.48
CA ILE A 26 -1.89 -13.93 2.81
C ILE A 26 -1.22 -15.07 3.57
N GLY A 27 -1.17 -15.00 4.88
CA GLY A 27 -0.62 -16.06 5.71
C GLY A 27 -1.36 -17.37 5.54
N ALA A 28 -2.68 -17.34 5.50
CA ALA A 28 -3.51 -18.54 5.28
C ALA A 28 -3.25 -19.16 3.91
N ALA A 29 -3.13 -18.33 2.87
CA ALA A 29 -2.82 -18.79 1.53
C ALA A 29 -1.44 -19.48 1.46
N ILE A 30 -0.45 -18.92 2.12
CA ILE A 30 0.89 -19.51 2.19
C ILE A 30 0.82 -20.85 2.94
N TYR A 31 0.08 -20.90 4.03
CA TYR A 31 -0.09 -22.13 4.80
C TYR A 31 -0.67 -23.25 3.93
N GLU A 32 -1.68 -22.94 3.12
CA GLU A 32 -2.31 -23.93 2.24
C GLU A 32 -1.38 -24.42 1.13
N GLN A 33 -0.45 -23.61 0.69
CA GLN A 33 0.46 -23.92 -0.43
C GLN A 33 1.80 -24.49 0.03
N THR A 34 2.04 -24.56 1.33
CA THR A 34 3.31 -25.05 1.88
C THR A 34 3.04 -26.06 2.99
N ASP A 35 4.04 -26.87 3.32
CA ASP A 35 3.95 -27.86 4.41
C ASP A 35 4.39 -27.25 5.76
N ARG A 36 4.44 -25.94 5.86
CA ARG A 36 4.85 -25.28 7.09
C ARG A 36 3.68 -25.08 8.03
N ASN A 37 3.96 -25.03 9.33
CA ASN A 37 2.90 -24.79 10.32
C ASN A 37 2.49 -23.31 10.32
N ARG A 38 1.32 -23.03 10.89
CA ARG A 38 0.73 -21.69 10.89
C ARG A 38 1.58 -20.67 11.63
N ALA A 39 2.19 -21.06 12.73
CA ALA A 39 3.03 -20.16 13.53
C ALA A 39 4.26 -19.73 12.74
N ASP A 40 4.91 -20.67 12.03
CA ASP A 40 6.08 -20.37 11.20
C ASP A 40 5.72 -19.48 10.03
N VAL A 41 4.57 -19.73 9.37
CA VAL A 41 4.10 -18.90 8.25
C VAL A 41 3.84 -17.47 8.72
N LYS A 42 3.12 -17.32 9.83
CA LYS A 42 2.82 -16.00 10.38
C LYS A 42 4.10 -15.24 10.71
N ASN A 43 5.03 -15.90 11.37
CA ASN A 43 6.31 -15.32 11.74
C ASN A 43 7.13 -14.91 10.50
N THR A 44 7.14 -15.76 9.47
CA THR A 44 7.84 -15.46 8.22
C THR A 44 7.26 -14.24 7.53
N VAL A 45 5.94 -14.11 7.47
CA VAL A 45 5.28 -12.95 6.86
C VAL A 45 5.62 -11.67 7.62
N GLU A 46 5.59 -11.73 8.96
CA GLU A 46 5.95 -10.58 9.80
C GLU A 46 7.41 -10.16 9.59
N ILE A 47 8.32 -11.13 9.52
CA ILE A 47 9.74 -10.86 9.25
C ILE A 47 9.91 -10.22 7.87
N LEU A 48 9.26 -10.77 6.87
CA LEU A 48 9.33 -10.23 5.51
C LEU A 48 8.87 -8.77 5.45
N LEU A 49 7.71 -8.49 6.03
CA LEU A 49 7.19 -7.12 6.04
C LEU A 49 8.09 -6.17 6.82
N GLY A 50 8.67 -6.66 7.93
CA GLY A 50 9.63 -5.89 8.71
C GLY A 50 10.89 -5.55 7.92
N LEU A 51 11.41 -6.52 7.17
CA LEU A 51 12.58 -6.30 6.32
C LEU A 51 12.29 -5.33 5.17
N MET A 52 11.09 -5.40 4.61
CA MET A 52 10.66 -4.46 3.56
C MET A 52 10.60 -3.04 4.12
N LYS A 53 10.03 -2.86 5.30
CA LYS A 53 9.97 -1.54 5.95
C LYS A 53 11.37 -0.99 6.21
N GLN A 54 12.27 -1.83 6.69
CA GLN A 54 13.66 -1.42 6.96
C GLN A 54 14.39 -1.03 5.68
N ALA A 55 14.19 -1.77 4.60
CA ALA A 55 14.79 -1.44 3.31
C ALA A 55 14.33 -0.08 2.79
N ILE A 56 13.04 0.19 2.87
CA ILE A 56 12.48 1.48 2.46
C ILE A 56 13.01 2.61 3.34
N LYS A 57 13.11 2.37 4.63
CA LYS A 57 13.59 3.36 5.59
C LYS A 57 15.07 3.69 5.40
N LYS A 58 15.87 2.68 5.08
CA LYS A 58 17.32 2.82 4.94
C LYS A 58 17.73 3.37 3.56
N ASP A 59 17.18 2.81 2.51
CA ASP A 59 17.65 3.05 1.14
C ASP A 59 16.69 3.93 0.33
N ASP A 60 15.58 4.35 0.92
CA ASP A 60 14.51 5.13 0.30
C ASP A 60 13.86 4.45 -0.92
N ALA A 61 14.16 3.18 -1.13
CA ALA A 61 13.59 2.42 -2.24
C ALA A 61 13.63 0.93 -1.96
N LEU A 62 12.62 0.22 -2.46
CA LEU A 62 12.59 -1.23 -2.45
C LEU A 62 12.03 -1.70 -3.78
N LEU A 63 12.83 -2.44 -4.54
CA LEU A 63 12.39 -3.03 -5.80
C LEU A 63 12.05 -4.50 -5.59
N VAL A 64 10.81 -4.87 -5.87
CA VAL A 64 10.37 -6.26 -5.92
C VAL A 64 10.18 -6.64 -7.38
N SER A 65 11.09 -7.41 -7.91
CA SER A 65 11.13 -7.77 -9.32
C SER A 65 9.82 -8.41 -9.77
N GLY A 66 9.26 -7.91 -10.87
CA GLY A 66 8.00 -8.41 -11.41
C GLY A 66 6.74 -7.95 -10.67
N PHE A 67 6.89 -7.22 -9.58
CA PHE A 67 5.77 -6.71 -8.80
C PHE A 67 5.70 -5.18 -8.86
N GLY A 68 6.72 -4.51 -8.35
CA GLY A 68 6.74 -3.06 -8.34
C GLY A 68 7.89 -2.50 -7.53
N LYS A 69 7.88 -1.20 -7.40
CA LYS A 69 8.91 -0.47 -6.67
C LYS A 69 8.26 0.46 -5.65
N PHE A 70 8.74 0.39 -4.43
CA PHE A 70 8.39 1.34 -3.37
C PHE A 70 9.48 2.40 -3.32
N GLU A 71 9.08 3.67 -3.41
CA GLU A 71 10.01 4.79 -3.32
C GLU A 71 9.56 5.73 -2.21
N ALA A 72 10.49 6.06 -1.32
CA ALA A 72 10.27 7.08 -0.31
C ALA A 72 10.89 8.39 -0.78
N TYR A 73 10.19 9.47 -0.63
CA TYR A 73 10.72 10.79 -0.96
C TYR A 73 10.18 11.84 0.00
N ASP A 74 10.91 12.92 0.10
CA ASP A 74 10.56 14.02 0.99
C ASP A 74 9.64 14.98 0.26
N LYS A 75 8.46 15.23 0.85
CA LYS A 75 7.59 16.31 0.41
C LYS A 75 7.92 17.57 1.20
N GLU A 76 8.18 18.65 0.48
CA GLU A 76 8.45 19.94 1.09
C GLU A 76 7.19 20.49 1.76
N ALA A 77 7.39 21.37 2.74
CA ALA A 77 6.31 22.12 3.34
C ALA A 77 5.56 22.90 2.26
N ARG A 78 4.25 22.85 2.29
CA ARG A 78 3.42 23.57 1.31
C ARG A 78 2.24 24.21 2.00
N LYS A 79 1.72 25.24 1.38
CA LYS A 79 0.52 25.90 1.85
C LYS A 79 -0.71 25.15 1.35
N GLY A 80 -1.58 24.81 2.28
CA GLY A 80 -2.88 24.28 1.98
C GLY A 80 -3.97 25.22 2.43
N ARG A 81 -5.22 24.92 2.10
CA ARG A 81 -6.35 25.73 2.50
C ARG A 81 -7.35 24.85 3.25
N ASN A 82 -7.79 25.33 4.41
CA ASN A 82 -8.82 24.66 5.16
C ASN A 82 -10.18 24.93 4.49
N PRO A 83 -10.86 23.90 3.95
CA PRO A 83 -12.12 24.11 3.23
C PRO A 83 -13.26 24.61 4.10
N GLN A 84 -13.18 24.45 5.42
CA GLN A 84 -14.23 24.87 6.34
C GLN A 84 -14.09 26.35 6.74
N THR A 85 -12.87 26.83 6.95
CA THR A 85 -12.62 28.17 7.43
C THR A 85 -11.99 29.08 6.38
N ASP A 86 -11.59 28.50 5.25
CA ASP A 86 -10.88 29.19 4.16
C ASP A 86 -9.54 29.81 4.60
N GLU A 87 -9.04 29.37 5.75
CA GLU A 87 -7.74 29.79 6.24
C GLU A 87 -6.62 29.05 5.55
N THR A 88 -5.52 29.76 5.32
CA THR A 88 -4.31 29.13 4.80
C THR A 88 -3.58 28.42 5.93
N ILE A 89 -3.33 27.11 5.74
CA ILE A 89 -2.55 26.30 6.67
C ILE A 89 -1.23 25.89 6.00
N THR A 90 -0.18 25.78 6.80
CA THR A 90 1.10 25.29 6.32
C THR A 90 1.21 23.81 6.64
N LEU A 91 1.32 22.98 5.61
CA LEU A 91 1.56 21.56 5.78
C LEU A 91 3.06 21.35 6.04
N PRO A 92 3.42 20.62 7.10
CA PRO A 92 4.84 20.39 7.40
C PRO A 92 5.50 19.51 6.36
N PRO A 93 6.81 19.58 6.20
CA PRO A 93 7.54 18.64 5.36
C PRO A 93 7.40 17.23 5.93
N ARG A 94 7.28 16.24 5.06
CA ARG A 94 7.11 14.85 5.48
C ARG A 94 7.70 13.91 4.45
N LYS A 95 8.06 12.73 4.92
CA LYS A 95 8.48 11.64 4.04
C LYS A 95 7.26 10.80 3.67
N VAL A 96 7.11 10.49 2.39
CA VAL A 96 6.02 9.68 1.88
C VAL A 96 6.56 8.53 1.05
N VAL A 97 5.79 7.45 0.98
CA VAL A 97 6.15 6.28 0.17
C VAL A 97 5.14 6.14 -0.96
N VAL A 98 5.64 5.96 -2.17
CA VAL A 98 4.82 5.73 -3.36
C VAL A 98 5.16 4.35 -3.91
N PHE A 99 4.13 3.61 -4.30
CA PHE A 99 4.28 2.32 -4.96
C PHE A 99 4.03 2.49 -6.45
N ARG A 100 4.95 1.99 -7.26
CA ARG A 100 4.83 1.98 -8.72
C ARG A 100 4.83 0.55 -9.21
N LEU A 101 3.83 0.20 -10.00
CA LEU A 101 3.73 -1.15 -10.57
C LEU A 101 4.86 -1.42 -11.54
N SER A 102 5.34 -2.67 -11.55
CA SER A 102 6.25 -3.12 -12.61
C SER A 102 5.49 -3.20 -13.94
N ARG A 103 6.24 -3.14 -15.04
CA ARG A 103 5.65 -3.28 -16.38
C ARG A 103 4.91 -4.62 -16.51
N LYS A 104 5.53 -5.68 -16.03
CA LYS A 104 4.96 -7.03 -16.07
C LYS A 104 3.63 -7.11 -15.30
N PHE A 105 3.57 -6.60 -14.09
CA PHE A 105 2.35 -6.61 -13.28
C PHE A 105 1.27 -5.74 -13.90
N ARG A 106 1.64 -4.58 -14.42
CA ARG A 106 0.67 -3.71 -15.09
C ARG A 106 0.02 -4.39 -16.28
N ALA A 107 0.83 -5.11 -17.09
CA ALA A 107 0.31 -5.86 -18.21
C ALA A 107 -0.64 -6.97 -17.77
N GLU A 108 -0.28 -7.70 -16.72
CA GLU A 108 -1.15 -8.74 -16.14
C GLU A 108 -2.48 -8.18 -15.68
N LEU A 109 -2.47 -7.01 -15.01
CA LEU A 109 -3.69 -6.36 -14.54
C LEU A 109 -4.61 -5.93 -15.69
N ASN A 110 -4.04 -5.53 -16.81
CA ASN A 110 -4.79 -5.06 -17.97
C ASN A 110 -5.12 -6.19 -18.94
N GLY A 111 -4.79 -7.44 -18.62
CA GLY A 111 -5.03 -8.58 -19.48
C GLY A 111 -4.18 -8.61 -20.74
N GLU A 112 -3.04 -7.91 -20.73
CA GLU A 112 -2.11 -7.88 -21.86
C GLU A 112 -1.08 -9.00 -21.71
N GLU A 113 -0.67 -9.58 -22.85
CA GLU A 113 0.42 -10.54 -22.83
C GLU A 113 1.74 -9.80 -22.69
N VAL A 114 2.58 -10.28 -21.75
CA VAL A 114 3.92 -9.76 -21.56
C VAL A 114 4.89 -10.72 -22.22
N GLU A 115 5.61 -10.26 -23.22
CA GLU A 115 6.72 -11.01 -23.75
C GLU A 115 7.85 -11.03 -22.72
N ALA A 116 8.31 -12.21 -22.42
CA ALA A 116 9.36 -12.41 -21.44
C ALA A 116 10.69 -11.78 -21.91
#